data_e780dca7c858ecaf6e4e5dcb8fa73425
#
_entry.id   e780dca7c858ecaf6e4e5dcb8fa73425
#
_cell.length_a   1.000
_cell.length_b   1.000
_cell.length_c   1.000
_cell.angle_alpha   90.00
_cell.angle_beta   90.00
_cell.angle_gamma   90.00
#
_symmetry.space_group_name_H-M   'P 1'
#
loop_
_entity.id
_entity.type
_entity.pdbx_description
1 polymer ?
#
loop_
_entity_poly.entity_id
_entity_poly.type
_entity_poly.pdbx_seq_one_letter_code
_entity_poly.pdbx_strand_id
1 'polypeptide(L)'
;MIRRIVVIDEEKCSGCGKCAEACHENAIGMVDGKARLLRDDYCDGLGDCLPACPAGAISFVEREAVPYDEAAVRENQMRLKMLADKQTETAHNSIAAPCGCPGTAARTLKAGGKKTPVFAFGTRSERTEEESKRAEESNSCLGQWPVQIKLAPVRAAFFDDAELLIAADCTAYAFADFHERFMRGRITLIGCSKLDSVDYSEKLTEIIRNNEIKSITVARMEVPCCGGIELAVKKAAAAAGKSLPVEVFTISTRGCIL
;
A
#
# COMPACT_ATOMS: atom_id res chain seq x y z
N MET A 1 24.07 23.77 -28.40
CA MET A 1 23.93 25.08 -27.76
C MET A 1 24.32 24.98 -26.30
N ILE A 2 24.86 26.09 -25.71
CA ILE A 2 25.17 26.08 -24.28
C ILE A 2 23.83 26.17 -23.51
N ARG A 3 23.62 25.29 -22.59
CA ARG A 3 22.41 25.26 -21.74
C ARG A 3 22.70 24.63 -20.38
N ARG A 4 21.84 24.93 -19.45
CA ARG A 4 21.89 24.44 -18.08
C ARG A 4 21.35 23.02 -18.00
N ILE A 5 22.18 22.09 -17.54
CA ILE A 5 21.86 20.67 -17.44
C ILE A 5 22.12 20.19 -16.02
N VAL A 6 21.27 19.28 -15.55
CA VAL A 6 21.46 18.60 -14.27
C VAL A 6 22.62 17.62 -14.35
N VAL A 7 23.49 17.64 -13.34
CA VAL A 7 24.55 16.65 -13.12
C VAL A 7 24.34 16.04 -11.75
N ILE A 8 24.49 14.72 -11.69
CA ILE A 8 24.33 13.93 -10.47
C ILE A 8 25.68 13.36 -10.08
N ASP A 9 26.10 13.69 -8.86
CA ASP A 9 27.31 13.12 -8.24
C ASP A 9 26.99 11.72 -7.72
N GLU A 10 27.51 10.70 -8.41
CA GLU A 10 27.22 9.30 -8.08
C GLU A 10 27.85 8.88 -6.74
N GLU A 11 28.93 9.53 -6.28
CA GLU A 11 29.55 9.21 -5.00
C GLU A 11 28.66 9.68 -3.83
N LYS A 12 28.02 10.85 -3.98
CA LYS A 12 27.08 11.38 -2.99
C LYS A 12 25.69 10.77 -3.09
N CYS A 13 25.34 10.19 -4.24
CA CYS A 13 24.00 9.63 -4.47
C CYS A 13 23.76 8.41 -3.57
N SER A 14 22.73 8.46 -2.76
CA SER A 14 22.29 7.35 -1.89
C SER A 14 21.41 6.31 -2.59
N GLY A 15 21.03 6.53 -3.86
CA GLY A 15 20.14 5.63 -4.59
C GLY A 15 18.66 5.68 -4.19
N CYS A 16 18.23 6.72 -3.49
CA CYS A 16 16.86 6.81 -2.94
C CYS A 16 15.74 7.04 -3.97
N GLY A 17 16.04 7.38 -5.22
CA GLY A 17 15.08 7.53 -6.31
C GLY A 17 14.24 8.82 -6.30
N LYS A 18 14.24 9.61 -5.24
CA LYS A 18 13.36 10.80 -5.09
C LYS A 18 13.50 11.83 -6.21
N CYS A 19 14.70 12.00 -6.76
CA CYS A 19 14.95 12.90 -7.88
C CYS A 19 14.35 12.39 -9.20
N ALA A 20 14.29 11.08 -9.40
CA ALA A 20 13.65 10.49 -10.57
C ALA A 20 12.12 10.67 -10.47
N GLU A 21 11.54 10.52 -9.28
CA GLU A 21 10.10 10.78 -9.04
C GLU A 21 9.73 12.26 -9.19
N ALA A 22 10.63 13.17 -8.78
CA ALA A 22 10.40 14.61 -8.89
C ALA A 22 10.67 15.19 -10.29
N CYS A 23 11.24 14.40 -11.20
CA CYS A 23 11.50 14.83 -12.57
C CYS A 23 10.24 14.67 -13.43
N HIS A 24 9.55 15.78 -13.73
CA HIS A 24 8.35 15.78 -14.57
C HIS A 24 8.60 15.26 -15.99
N GLU A 25 9.84 15.45 -16.50
CA GLU A 25 10.23 15.04 -17.84
C GLU A 25 10.74 13.59 -17.92
N ASN A 26 10.80 12.87 -16.79
CA ASN A 26 11.41 11.54 -16.69
C ASN A 26 12.83 11.49 -17.28
N ALA A 27 13.57 12.58 -17.17
CA ALA A 27 14.95 12.68 -17.65
C ALA A 27 15.94 11.95 -16.76
N ILE A 28 15.60 11.70 -15.49
CA ILE A 28 16.42 11.00 -14.51
C ILE A 28 15.92 9.57 -14.34
N GLY A 29 16.81 8.60 -14.47
CA GLY A 29 16.53 7.19 -14.21
C GLY A 29 17.45 6.60 -13.17
N MET A 30 17.10 5.41 -12.68
CA MET A 30 17.92 4.63 -11.75
C MET A 30 18.70 3.59 -12.56
N VAL A 31 20.03 3.67 -12.51
CA VAL A 31 20.95 2.75 -13.19
C VAL A 31 21.94 2.23 -12.14
N ASP A 32 22.04 0.93 -11.99
CA ASP A 32 22.92 0.26 -11.01
C ASP A 32 22.76 0.80 -9.57
N GLY A 33 21.51 1.12 -9.19
CA GLY A 33 21.18 1.65 -7.87
C GLY A 33 21.55 3.12 -7.64
N LYS A 34 21.96 3.86 -8.66
CA LYS A 34 22.29 5.29 -8.63
C LYS A 34 21.41 6.06 -9.61
N ALA A 35 21.09 7.29 -9.25
CA ALA A 35 20.37 8.18 -10.15
C ALA A 35 21.32 8.69 -11.25
N ARG A 36 20.86 8.68 -12.49
CA ARG A 36 21.60 9.22 -13.66
C ARG A 36 20.67 10.00 -14.58
N LEU A 37 21.22 11.05 -15.21
CA LEU A 37 20.55 11.70 -16.32
C LEU A 37 20.58 10.75 -17.52
N LEU A 38 19.41 10.37 -18.04
CA LEU A 38 19.29 9.40 -19.13
C LEU A 38 19.67 9.99 -20.48
N ARG A 39 19.20 11.21 -20.75
CA ARG A 39 19.45 11.97 -21.98
C ARG A 39 19.43 13.45 -21.70
N ASP A 40 20.31 14.21 -22.37
CA ASP A 40 20.40 15.66 -22.21
C ASP A 40 19.15 16.38 -22.75
N ASP A 41 18.62 15.91 -23.88
CA ASP A 41 17.44 16.48 -24.55
C ASP A 41 16.12 16.27 -23.78
N TYR A 42 16.11 15.41 -22.76
CA TYR A 42 14.98 15.24 -21.87
C TYR A 42 14.99 16.22 -20.70
N CYS A 43 16.13 16.77 -20.33
CA CYS A 43 16.23 17.71 -19.23
C CYS A 43 15.82 19.11 -19.68
N ASP A 44 14.78 19.70 -19.09
CA ASP A 44 14.34 21.08 -19.35
C ASP A 44 15.23 22.14 -18.66
N GLY A 45 15.99 21.74 -17.61
CA GLY A 45 16.85 22.61 -16.83
C GLY A 45 16.14 23.43 -15.76
N LEU A 46 14.87 23.14 -15.45
CA LEU A 46 14.10 23.83 -14.40
C LEU A 46 14.60 23.49 -12.99
N GLY A 47 14.93 22.24 -12.73
CA GLY A 47 15.61 21.82 -11.51
C GLY A 47 14.73 21.39 -10.34
N ASP A 48 13.51 20.98 -10.59
CA ASP A 48 12.58 20.45 -9.58
C ASP A 48 13.14 19.23 -8.83
N CYS A 49 14.11 18.54 -9.46
CA CYS A 49 14.83 17.43 -8.85
C CYS A 49 15.85 17.84 -7.76
N LEU A 50 16.32 19.10 -7.73
CA LEU A 50 17.35 19.54 -6.78
C LEU A 50 16.86 19.52 -5.33
N PRO A 51 15.70 20.14 -4.97
CA PRO A 51 15.20 20.13 -3.60
C PRO A 51 14.76 18.73 -3.15
N ALA A 52 14.50 17.82 -4.09
CA ALA A 52 14.10 16.45 -3.79
C ALA A 52 15.28 15.58 -3.33
N CYS A 53 16.54 15.99 -3.56
CA CYS A 53 17.71 15.19 -3.20
C CYS A 53 18.15 15.43 -1.76
N PRO A 54 17.95 14.47 -0.80
CA PRO A 54 18.34 14.65 0.59
C PRO A 54 19.86 14.65 0.80
N ALA A 55 20.59 14.05 -0.15
CA ALA A 55 22.06 13.97 -0.09
C ALA A 55 22.77 15.14 -0.77
N GLY A 56 22.03 16.09 -1.38
CA GLY A 56 22.61 17.20 -2.12
C GLY A 56 23.52 16.77 -3.27
N ALA A 57 23.23 15.60 -3.87
CA ALA A 57 24.04 15.01 -4.95
C ALA A 57 23.77 15.64 -6.33
N ILE A 58 22.85 16.58 -6.44
CA ILE A 58 22.40 17.15 -7.71
C ILE A 58 22.85 18.59 -7.81
N SER A 59 23.44 18.94 -8.95
CA SER A 59 23.87 20.29 -9.27
C SER A 59 23.57 20.64 -10.73
N PHE A 60 23.74 21.90 -11.10
CA PHE A 60 23.68 22.35 -12.48
C PHE A 60 25.05 22.60 -13.05
N VAL A 61 25.19 22.30 -14.32
CA VAL A 61 26.36 22.65 -15.12
C VAL A 61 25.86 23.32 -16.41
N GLU A 62 26.50 24.41 -16.81
CA GLU A 62 26.33 25.02 -18.13
C GLU A 62 27.33 24.38 -19.07
N ARG A 63 26.85 23.66 -20.08
CA ARG A 63 27.67 23.00 -21.08
C ARG A 63 26.95 22.93 -22.41
N GLU A 64 27.73 22.62 -23.45
CA GLU A 64 27.15 22.32 -24.73
C GLU A 64 26.31 21.04 -24.64
N ALA A 65 25.06 21.13 -25.02
CA ALA A 65 24.10 20.02 -25.00
C ALA A 65 23.09 20.15 -26.13
N VAL A 66 22.46 19.04 -26.47
CA VAL A 66 21.34 18.99 -27.45
C VAL A 66 20.20 19.84 -26.95
N PRO A 67 19.46 20.52 -27.82
CA PRO A 67 18.25 21.25 -27.45
C PRO A 67 17.26 20.33 -26.73
N TYR A 68 16.47 20.91 -25.82
CA TYR A 68 15.34 20.22 -25.20
C TYR A 68 14.33 19.79 -26.28
N ASP A 69 13.90 18.56 -26.23
CA ASP A 69 12.97 17.97 -27.19
C ASP A 69 11.70 17.48 -26.47
N GLU A 70 10.70 18.36 -26.42
CA GLU A 70 9.40 18.05 -25.81
C GLU A 70 8.70 16.87 -26.49
N ALA A 71 8.88 16.67 -27.79
CA ALA A 71 8.26 15.58 -28.53
C ALA A 71 8.87 14.23 -28.09
N ALA A 72 10.20 14.17 -27.98
CA ALA A 72 10.91 12.99 -27.50
C ALA A 72 10.58 12.67 -26.02
N VAL A 73 10.37 13.68 -25.18
CA VAL A 73 9.93 13.51 -23.80
C VAL A 73 8.52 12.90 -23.74
N ARG A 74 7.57 13.43 -24.51
CA ARG A 74 6.21 12.90 -24.57
C ARG A 74 6.18 11.45 -25.08
N GLU A 75 6.97 11.14 -26.08
CA GLU A 75 7.08 9.76 -26.61
C GLU A 75 7.63 8.81 -25.52
N ASN A 76 8.66 9.24 -24.81
CA ASN A 76 9.22 8.47 -23.70
C ASN A 76 8.20 8.25 -22.58
N GLN A 77 7.46 9.27 -22.20
CA GLN A 77 6.40 9.19 -21.20
C GLN A 77 5.29 8.22 -21.62
N MET A 78 4.85 8.27 -22.88
CA MET A 78 3.87 7.34 -23.44
C MET A 78 4.42 5.90 -23.44
N ARG A 79 5.68 5.73 -23.81
CA ARG A 79 6.35 4.41 -23.80
C ARG A 79 6.42 3.83 -22.38
N LEU A 80 6.82 4.64 -21.40
CA LEU A 80 6.89 4.23 -20.01
C LEU A 80 5.49 3.86 -19.45
N LYS A 81 4.48 4.63 -19.83
CA LYS A 81 3.08 4.33 -19.48
C LYS A 81 2.61 3.02 -20.11
N MET A 82 2.87 2.81 -21.41
CA MET A 82 2.54 1.54 -22.09
C MET A 82 3.29 0.33 -21.51
N LEU A 83 4.53 0.53 -21.07
CA LEU A 83 5.29 -0.53 -20.40
C LEU A 83 4.72 -0.84 -19.00
N ALA A 84 4.28 0.16 -18.27
CA ALA A 84 3.59 -0.02 -17.00
C ALA A 84 2.23 -0.74 -17.20
N ASP A 85 1.46 -0.34 -18.21
CA ASP A 85 0.18 -0.98 -18.56
C ASP A 85 0.39 -2.42 -19.04
N LYS A 86 1.41 -2.69 -19.87
CA LYS A 86 1.77 -4.06 -20.28
C LYS A 86 2.27 -4.93 -19.13
N GLN A 87 2.95 -4.36 -18.15
CA GLN A 87 3.37 -5.08 -16.95
C GLN A 87 2.17 -5.44 -16.06
N THR A 88 1.10 -4.64 -16.10
CA THR A 88 -0.17 -5.00 -15.45
C THR A 88 -0.93 -6.08 -16.20
N GLU A 89 -0.91 -6.12 -17.53
CA GLU A 89 -1.57 -7.16 -18.33
C GLU A 89 -0.84 -8.52 -18.31
N THR A 90 0.51 -8.53 -18.27
CA THR A 90 1.30 -9.77 -18.17
C THR A 90 1.38 -10.32 -16.75
N ALA A 91 1.11 -9.51 -15.72
CA ALA A 91 1.01 -9.97 -14.34
C ALA A 91 -0.23 -10.86 -14.08
N HIS A 92 -1.15 -10.96 -15.04
CA HIS A 92 -2.32 -11.83 -14.93
C HIS A 92 -2.04 -13.33 -15.16
N ASN A 93 -0.85 -13.74 -15.59
CA ASN A 93 -0.63 -15.16 -15.91
C ASN A 93 0.73 -15.75 -15.51
N SER A 94 1.50 -15.12 -14.65
CA SER A 94 2.69 -15.74 -14.08
C SER A 94 2.82 -15.39 -12.59
N ILE A 95 2.95 -16.42 -11.77
CA ILE A 95 3.44 -16.35 -10.39
C ILE A 95 4.91 -15.94 -10.47
N ALA A 96 5.17 -14.70 -10.90
CA ALA A 96 6.49 -14.11 -10.83
C ALA A 96 6.61 -13.44 -9.46
N ALA A 97 7.57 -13.90 -8.68
CA ALA A 97 7.91 -13.29 -7.40
C ALA A 97 8.12 -11.76 -7.62
N PRO A 98 7.37 -10.88 -6.96
CA PRO A 98 7.64 -9.46 -7.04
C PRO A 98 9.02 -9.23 -6.46
N CYS A 99 9.87 -8.48 -7.16
CA CYS A 99 11.07 -7.88 -6.60
C CYS A 99 10.61 -6.79 -5.61
N GLY A 100 10.11 -7.21 -4.47
CA GLY A 100 9.51 -6.37 -3.47
C GLY A 100 9.96 -6.81 -2.09
N CYS A 101 9.92 -5.90 -1.16
CA CYS A 101 10.08 -6.17 0.25
C CYS A 101 9.22 -7.39 0.63
N PRO A 102 9.74 -8.38 1.38
CA PRO A 102 8.98 -9.58 1.79
C PRO A 102 7.64 -9.27 2.48
N GLY A 103 7.47 -8.03 2.96
CA GLY A 103 6.25 -7.54 3.58
C GLY A 103 5.07 -7.30 2.64
N THR A 104 5.28 -7.22 1.31
CA THR A 104 4.19 -7.00 0.33
C THR A 104 3.73 -8.28 -0.36
N ALA A 105 4.43 -9.41 -0.17
CA ALA A 105 4.05 -10.68 -0.79
C ALA A 105 2.70 -11.18 -0.26
N ALA A 106 1.73 -11.36 -1.16
CA ALA A 106 0.41 -11.88 -0.83
C ALA A 106 0.51 -13.35 -0.38
N ARG A 107 -0.06 -13.68 0.77
CA ARG A 107 -0.08 -15.04 1.31
C ARG A 107 -1.29 -15.28 2.19
N THR A 108 -1.80 -16.50 2.15
CA THR A 108 -2.80 -16.99 3.10
C THR A 108 -2.09 -17.43 4.38
N LEU A 109 -2.57 -16.99 5.53
CA LEU A 109 -2.08 -17.38 6.83
C LEU A 109 -2.96 -18.51 7.37
N LYS A 110 -2.36 -19.65 7.72
CA LYS A 110 -3.11 -20.75 8.37
C LYS A 110 -3.28 -20.40 9.84
N ALA A 111 -4.52 -20.37 10.33
CA ALA A 111 -4.80 -20.32 11.76
C ALA A 111 -4.17 -21.55 12.43
N GLY A 112 -3.32 -21.33 13.44
CA GLY A 112 -2.70 -22.43 14.20
C GLY A 112 -1.22 -22.69 13.92
N GLY A 113 -0.42 -21.68 13.55
CA GLY A 113 1.04 -21.78 13.55
C GLY A 113 1.60 -21.98 14.96
N LYS A 114 2.63 -22.82 15.08
CA LYS A 114 3.34 -23.21 16.30
C LYS A 114 3.47 -22.06 17.31
N LYS A 115 3.10 -22.33 18.55
CA LYS A 115 3.28 -21.44 19.72
C LYS A 115 4.72 -20.92 19.74
N THR A 116 4.91 -19.66 19.38
CA THR A 116 6.17 -18.98 19.71
C THR A 116 6.10 -18.60 21.18
N PRO A 117 7.12 -18.93 21.99
CA PRO A 117 7.11 -18.51 23.39
C PRO A 117 7.15 -16.98 23.44
N VAL A 118 6.10 -16.39 23.99
CA VAL A 118 6.08 -14.97 24.31
C VAL A 118 7.06 -14.77 25.43
N PHE A 119 8.17 -14.07 25.19
CA PHE A 119 9.08 -13.62 26.24
C PHE A 119 8.31 -12.66 27.15
N ALA A 120 7.81 -13.17 28.26
CA ALA A 120 7.23 -12.35 29.32
C ALA A 120 8.36 -11.61 30.05
N PHE A 121 8.55 -10.34 29.72
CA PHE A 121 9.27 -9.42 30.60
C PHE A 121 8.32 -9.02 31.74
N GLY A 122 8.51 -9.59 32.90
CA GLY A 122 7.71 -9.22 34.08
C GLY A 122 7.89 -10.21 35.22
N THR A 123 8.16 -9.69 36.39
CA THR A 123 8.31 -10.37 37.68
C THR A 123 7.22 -11.43 37.90
N ARG A 124 7.67 -12.60 38.30
CA ARG A 124 6.91 -13.79 38.65
C ARG A 124 5.94 -13.48 39.79
N SER A 125 4.73 -13.09 39.49
CA SER A 125 3.60 -13.23 40.42
C SER A 125 2.84 -14.51 40.03
N GLU A 126 2.44 -15.30 41.03
CA GLU A 126 1.69 -16.56 40.85
C GLU A 126 0.41 -16.29 40.06
N ARG A 127 0.42 -16.65 38.76
CA ARG A 127 -0.78 -16.62 37.93
C ARG A 127 -1.63 -17.86 38.24
N THR A 128 -2.91 -17.66 38.48
CA THR A 128 -3.86 -18.75 38.65
C THR A 128 -3.96 -19.58 37.35
N GLU A 129 -4.34 -20.86 37.46
CA GLU A 129 -4.47 -21.76 36.29
C GLU A 129 -5.50 -21.24 35.27
N GLU A 130 -6.50 -20.45 35.68
CA GLU A 130 -7.49 -19.82 34.81
C GLU A 130 -6.91 -18.66 34.00
N GLU A 131 -5.99 -17.86 34.56
CA GLU A 131 -5.27 -16.82 33.83
C GLU A 131 -4.29 -17.41 32.80
N SER A 132 -3.70 -18.56 33.11
CA SER A 132 -2.85 -19.30 32.18
C SER A 132 -3.64 -19.86 30.99
N LYS A 133 -4.84 -20.37 31.21
CA LYS A 133 -5.75 -20.84 30.14
C LYS A 133 -6.23 -19.69 29.25
N ARG A 134 -6.58 -18.54 29.79
CA ARG A 134 -6.96 -17.34 29.03
C ARG A 134 -5.82 -16.80 28.16
N ALA A 135 -4.59 -16.83 28.66
CA ALA A 135 -3.41 -16.41 27.88
C ALA A 135 -3.05 -17.40 26.75
N GLU A 136 -3.44 -18.67 26.86
CA GLU A 136 -3.24 -19.67 25.81
C GLU A 136 -4.23 -19.59 24.64
N GLU A 137 -5.36 -18.92 24.80
CA GLU A 137 -6.44 -18.85 23.80
C GLU A 137 -6.43 -17.61 22.90
N SER A 138 -5.59 -16.61 23.13
CA SER A 138 -5.50 -15.43 22.28
C SER A 138 -4.65 -15.66 21.03
N ASN A 139 -5.17 -16.43 20.08
CA ASN A 139 -4.55 -16.61 18.79
C ASN A 139 -4.96 -15.50 17.80
N SER A 140 -4.02 -15.09 16.94
CA SER A 140 -4.35 -14.17 15.85
C SER A 140 -5.37 -14.83 14.90
N CYS A 141 -6.46 -14.10 14.61
CA CYS A 141 -7.48 -14.50 13.62
C CYS A 141 -7.16 -13.96 12.22
N LEU A 142 -5.98 -13.41 12.00
CA LEU A 142 -5.57 -12.91 10.70
C LEU A 142 -5.35 -14.06 9.72
N GLY A 143 -6.15 -14.08 8.64
CA GLY A 143 -6.16 -15.15 7.65
C GLY A 143 -5.29 -14.92 6.42
N GLN A 144 -4.83 -13.68 6.19
CA GLN A 144 -4.02 -13.35 5.01
C GLN A 144 -3.03 -12.21 5.27
N TRP A 145 -2.14 -12.01 4.32
CA TRP A 145 -1.21 -10.89 4.24
C TRP A 145 -1.07 -10.44 2.78
N PRO A 146 -0.92 -9.15 2.46
CA PRO A 146 -0.93 -7.99 3.35
C PRO A 146 -2.34 -7.59 3.81
N VAL A 147 -2.42 -6.76 4.87
CA VAL A 147 -3.70 -6.28 5.43
C VAL A 147 -4.08 -4.89 4.93
N GLN A 148 -3.11 -4.05 4.56
CA GLN A 148 -3.36 -2.70 4.08
C GLN A 148 -4.03 -2.71 2.71
N ILE A 149 -5.14 -1.96 2.55
CA ILE A 149 -5.89 -1.83 1.28
C ILE A 149 -4.95 -1.47 0.13
N LYS A 150 -4.04 -0.51 0.36
CA LYS A 150 -3.09 -0.04 -0.67
C LYS A 150 -2.13 -1.14 -1.15
N LEU A 151 -1.76 -2.06 -0.27
CA LEU A 151 -0.80 -3.14 -0.55
C LEU A 151 -1.47 -4.43 -1.01
N ALA A 152 -2.76 -4.60 -0.73
CA ALA A 152 -3.48 -5.80 -1.13
C ALA A 152 -3.52 -5.93 -2.66
N PRO A 153 -3.30 -7.13 -3.23
CA PRO A 153 -3.47 -7.35 -4.66
C PRO A 153 -4.94 -7.20 -5.04
N VAL A 154 -5.21 -6.85 -6.30
CA VAL A 154 -6.59 -6.79 -6.81
C VAL A 154 -7.21 -8.19 -6.87
N ARG A 155 -6.40 -9.20 -7.16
CA ARG A 155 -6.83 -10.60 -7.25
C ARG A 155 -5.91 -11.50 -6.43
N ALA A 156 -6.50 -12.35 -5.59
CA ALA A 156 -5.76 -13.36 -4.83
C ALA A 156 -6.70 -14.49 -4.40
N ALA A 157 -6.17 -15.70 -4.28
CA ALA A 157 -6.96 -16.88 -3.90
C ALA A 157 -7.68 -16.76 -2.55
N PHE A 158 -7.18 -15.92 -1.63
CA PHE A 158 -7.84 -15.71 -0.35
C PHE A 158 -9.09 -14.81 -0.45
N PHE A 159 -9.34 -14.16 -1.59
CA PHE A 159 -10.59 -13.43 -1.84
C PHE A 159 -11.71 -14.31 -2.40
N ASP A 160 -11.39 -15.51 -2.89
CA ASP A 160 -12.39 -16.40 -3.45
C ASP A 160 -13.33 -16.89 -2.35
N ASP A 161 -14.63 -16.67 -2.53
CA ASP A 161 -15.69 -17.08 -1.59
C ASP A 161 -15.56 -16.42 -0.20
N ALA A 162 -14.94 -15.22 -0.14
CA ALA A 162 -14.57 -14.56 1.10
C ALA A 162 -15.66 -13.66 1.68
N GLU A 163 -15.73 -13.60 3.01
CA GLU A 163 -16.33 -12.49 3.75
C GLU A 163 -15.24 -11.44 3.98
N LEU A 164 -15.44 -10.21 3.51
CA LEU A 164 -14.49 -9.11 3.69
C LEU A 164 -14.79 -8.33 4.98
N LEU A 165 -13.74 -8.04 5.73
CA LEU A 165 -13.73 -7.00 6.74
C LEU A 165 -12.91 -5.81 6.22
N ILE A 166 -13.55 -4.65 6.11
CA ILE A 166 -12.89 -3.39 5.83
C ILE A 166 -12.88 -2.55 7.11
N ALA A 167 -11.72 -2.39 7.72
CA ALA A 167 -11.61 -1.76 9.03
C ALA A 167 -10.75 -0.49 9.01
N ALA A 168 -11.16 0.52 9.75
CA ALA A 168 -10.31 1.67 10.01
C ALA A 168 -9.15 1.28 10.94
N ASP A 169 -7.95 1.79 10.68
CA ASP A 169 -6.72 1.44 11.40
C ASP A 169 -6.85 1.50 12.93
N CYS A 170 -7.64 2.46 13.45
CA CYS A 170 -7.81 2.65 14.89
C CYS A 170 -8.72 1.62 15.56
N THR A 171 -9.53 0.87 14.80
CA THR A 171 -10.60 0.02 15.37
C THR A 171 -10.08 -1.14 16.20
N ALA A 172 -9.02 -1.79 15.74
CA ALA A 172 -8.40 -2.91 16.45
C ALA A 172 -7.70 -2.47 17.76
N TYR A 173 -7.30 -1.22 17.85
CA TYR A 173 -6.72 -0.65 19.07
C TYR A 173 -7.77 -0.19 20.07
N ALA A 174 -8.93 0.25 19.58
CA ALA A 174 -10.01 0.73 20.41
C ALA A 174 -10.87 -0.42 21.00
N PHE A 175 -11.13 -1.46 20.21
CA PHE A 175 -11.99 -2.58 20.58
C PHE A 175 -11.17 -3.83 20.97
N ALA A 176 -11.19 -4.18 22.25
CA ALA A 176 -10.33 -5.22 22.81
C ALA A 176 -10.51 -6.61 22.17
N ASP A 177 -11.75 -6.98 21.82
CA ASP A 177 -12.08 -8.30 21.24
C ASP A 177 -12.16 -8.30 19.70
N PHE A 178 -11.33 -7.46 19.07
CA PHE A 178 -11.41 -7.20 17.63
C PHE A 178 -11.16 -8.45 16.78
N HIS A 179 -10.18 -9.27 17.16
CA HIS A 179 -9.84 -10.50 16.43
C HIS A 179 -11.00 -11.48 16.42
N GLU A 180 -11.58 -11.75 17.58
CA GLU A 180 -12.69 -12.72 17.72
C GLU A 180 -13.98 -12.20 17.07
N ARG A 181 -14.31 -10.94 17.32
CA ARG A 181 -15.58 -10.36 16.90
C ARG A 181 -15.65 -10.02 15.42
N PHE A 182 -14.54 -9.51 14.86
CA PHE A 182 -14.52 -8.95 13.51
C PHE A 182 -13.65 -9.74 12.54
N MET A 183 -12.47 -10.21 12.96
CA MET A 183 -11.51 -10.81 12.02
C MET A 183 -11.73 -12.30 11.80
N ARG A 184 -12.26 -13.03 12.80
CA ARG A 184 -12.44 -14.48 12.71
C ARG A 184 -13.26 -14.86 11.48
N GLY A 185 -12.67 -15.68 10.59
CA GLY A 185 -13.29 -16.16 9.37
C GLY A 185 -13.39 -15.15 8.23
N ARG A 186 -12.88 -13.94 8.41
CA ARG A 186 -12.94 -12.87 7.40
C ARG A 186 -11.56 -12.51 6.85
N ILE A 187 -11.54 -12.13 5.60
CA ILE A 187 -10.37 -11.50 4.97
C ILE A 187 -10.36 -10.03 5.35
N THR A 188 -9.32 -9.61 6.05
CA THR A 188 -9.27 -8.29 6.69
C THR A 188 -8.42 -7.31 5.87
N LEU A 189 -9.00 -6.19 5.48
CA LEU A 189 -8.32 -5.06 4.86
C LEU A 189 -8.47 -3.83 5.74
N ILE A 190 -7.37 -3.10 5.96
CA ILE A 190 -7.35 -1.92 6.82
C ILE A 190 -6.85 -0.69 6.08
N GLY A 191 -7.21 0.48 6.60
CA GLY A 191 -6.73 1.75 6.11
C GLY A 191 -7.24 2.94 6.90
N CYS A 192 -6.68 4.13 6.63
CA CYS A 192 -7.11 5.38 7.23
C CYS A 192 -7.45 6.41 6.16
N SER A 193 -8.74 6.71 5.98
CA SER A 193 -9.21 7.71 5.01
C SER A 193 -8.73 9.15 5.32
N LYS A 194 -8.16 9.39 6.49
CA LYS A 194 -7.58 10.68 6.86
C LYS A 194 -6.09 10.78 6.58
N LEU A 195 -5.34 9.71 6.80
CA LEU A 195 -3.89 9.69 6.66
C LEU A 195 -3.45 9.27 5.26
N ASP A 196 -4.17 8.36 4.64
CA ASP A 196 -3.89 7.92 3.29
C ASP A 196 -4.51 8.89 2.28
N SER A 197 -3.69 9.53 1.47
CA SER A 197 -4.12 10.49 0.45
C SER A 197 -4.63 9.79 -0.83
N VAL A 198 -5.52 8.80 -0.68
CA VAL A 198 -6.06 8.02 -1.81
C VAL A 198 -7.56 7.78 -1.66
N ASP A 199 -8.26 7.63 -2.77
CA ASP A 199 -9.64 7.15 -2.79
C ASP A 199 -9.65 5.62 -2.81
N TYR A 200 -10.01 5.01 -1.68
CA TYR A 200 -10.10 3.55 -1.56
C TYR A 200 -11.20 2.94 -2.46
N SER A 201 -12.18 3.75 -2.90
CA SER A 201 -13.30 3.22 -3.68
C SER A 201 -12.85 2.59 -4.99
N GLU A 202 -11.83 3.13 -5.66
CA GLU A 202 -11.28 2.59 -6.89
C GLU A 202 -10.71 1.17 -6.66
N LYS A 203 -9.77 1.07 -5.72
CA LYS A 203 -9.11 -0.21 -5.40
C LYS A 203 -10.10 -1.27 -4.89
N LEU A 204 -11.02 -0.88 -4.03
CA LEU A 204 -12.05 -1.77 -3.50
C LEU A 204 -13.02 -2.22 -4.60
N THR A 205 -13.37 -1.33 -5.54
CA THR A 205 -14.19 -1.70 -6.71
C THR A 205 -13.52 -2.81 -7.52
N GLU A 206 -12.23 -2.68 -7.79
CA GLU A 206 -11.48 -3.69 -8.53
C GLU A 206 -11.41 -5.02 -7.78
N ILE A 207 -11.14 -5.00 -6.47
CA ILE A 207 -11.13 -6.21 -5.63
C ILE A 207 -12.50 -6.89 -5.67
N ILE A 208 -13.59 -6.15 -5.47
CA ILE A 208 -14.95 -6.71 -5.47
C ILE A 208 -15.34 -7.26 -6.85
N ARG A 209 -14.99 -6.56 -7.91
CA ARG A 209 -15.32 -6.95 -9.29
C ARG A 209 -14.61 -8.23 -9.72
N ASN A 210 -13.34 -8.38 -9.36
CA ASN A 210 -12.48 -9.45 -9.84
C ASN A 210 -12.46 -10.71 -8.96
N ASN A 211 -13.17 -10.73 -7.83
CA ASN A 211 -13.18 -11.88 -6.92
C ASN A 211 -14.61 -12.20 -6.46
N GLU A 212 -14.85 -13.43 -6.04
CA GLU A 212 -16.15 -13.87 -5.52
C GLU A 212 -16.26 -13.54 -4.02
N ILE A 213 -16.77 -12.33 -3.74
CA ILE A 213 -16.98 -11.82 -2.38
C ILE A 213 -18.42 -12.11 -1.95
N LYS A 214 -18.61 -12.69 -0.75
CA LYS A 214 -19.93 -13.02 -0.18
C LYS A 214 -20.59 -11.84 0.52
N SER A 215 -19.82 -11.14 1.33
CA SER A 215 -20.31 -10.03 2.15
C SER A 215 -19.19 -9.07 2.52
N ILE A 216 -19.56 -7.87 2.92
CA ILE A 216 -18.63 -6.84 3.39
C ILE A 216 -19.07 -6.36 4.76
N THR A 217 -18.19 -6.48 5.73
CA THR A 217 -18.34 -5.86 7.07
C THR A 217 -17.42 -4.65 7.12
N VAL A 218 -17.95 -3.50 7.51
CA VAL A 218 -17.18 -2.27 7.73
C VAL A 218 -17.08 -2.02 9.22
N ALA A 219 -15.88 -1.91 9.76
CA ALA A 219 -15.62 -1.48 11.12
C ALA A 219 -14.98 -0.08 11.08
N ARG A 220 -15.66 0.92 11.69
CA ARG A 220 -15.16 2.29 11.73
C ARG A 220 -15.28 2.88 13.14
N MET A 221 -14.49 3.92 13.41
CA MET A 221 -14.63 4.70 14.64
C MET A 221 -15.80 5.70 14.52
N GLU A 222 -16.33 6.12 15.66
CA GLU A 222 -17.37 7.16 15.77
C GLU A 222 -16.92 8.53 15.26
N VAL A 223 -15.62 8.75 15.18
CA VAL A 223 -15.02 10.03 14.77
C VAL A 223 -15.30 10.36 13.31
N PRO A 224 -15.53 11.64 12.96
CA PRO A 224 -15.94 12.05 11.61
C PRO A 224 -14.97 11.63 10.49
N CYS A 225 -13.67 11.59 10.77
CA CYS A 225 -12.67 11.20 9.77
C CYS A 225 -12.83 9.75 9.28
N CYS A 226 -13.44 8.84 10.06
CA CYS A 226 -13.68 7.47 9.66
C CYS A 226 -14.90 7.29 8.72
N GLY A 227 -15.73 8.32 8.53
CA GLY A 227 -16.84 8.27 7.57
C GLY A 227 -16.40 8.05 6.13
N GLY A 228 -15.16 8.45 5.79
CA GLY A 228 -14.59 8.26 4.47
C GLY A 228 -14.43 6.79 4.08
N ILE A 229 -14.10 5.90 5.02
CA ILE A 229 -13.93 4.47 4.71
C ILE A 229 -15.29 3.80 4.41
N GLU A 230 -16.34 4.16 5.16
CA GLU A 230 -17.70 3.70 4.90
C GLU A 230 -18.20 4.16 3.53
N LEU A 231 -17.97 5.44 3.20
CA LEU A 231 -18.35 6.01 1.92
C LEU A 231 -17.61 5.31 0.75
N ALA A 232 -16.32 5.04 0.91
CA ALA A 232 -15.53 4.35 -0.09
C ALA A 232 -16.05 2.93 -0.35
N VAL A 233 -16.40 2.18 0.70
CA VAL A 233 -16.98 0.83 0.56
C VAL A 233 -18.33 0.87 -0.15
N LYS A 234 -19.23 1.80 0.24
CA LYS A 234 -20.54 1.95 -0.41
C LYS A 234 -20.42 2.30 -1.89
N LYS A 235 -19.51 3.22 -2.24
CA LYS A 235 -19.21 3.55 -3.63
C LYS A 235 -18.67 2.33 -4.39
N ALA A 236 -17.74 1.60 -3.80
CA ALA A 236 -17.12 0.43 -4.41
C ALA A 236 -18.13 -0.69 -4.67
N ALA A 237 -18.99 -1.01 -3.70
CA ALA A 237 -20.03 -2.00 -3.86
C ALA A 237 -21.01 -1.64 -4.97
N ALA A 238 -21.43 -0.38 -5.05
CA ALA A 238 -22.31 0.12 -6.12
C ALA A 238 -21.61 0.06 -7.49
N ALA A 239 -20.35 0.48 -7.58
CA ALA A 239 -19.60 0.52 -8.84
C ALA A 239 -19.20 -0.87 -9.36
N ALA A 240 -19.05 -1.85 -8.47
CA ALA A 240 -18.69 -3.22 -8.84
C ALA A 240 -19.83 -3.96 -9.60
N GLY A 241 -21.08 -3.48 -9.50
CA GLY A 241 -22.24 -4.09 -10.14
C GLY A 241 -22.69 -5.40 -9.52
N LYS A 242 -22.22 -5.73 -8.31
CA LYS A 242 -22.60 -6.93 -7.54
C LYS A 242 -23.50 -6.52 -6.39
N SER A 243 -24.61 -7.24 -6.19
CA SER A 243 -25.48 -7.04 -5.02
C SER A 243 -24.87 -7.75 -3.82
N LEU A 244 -24.10 -7.03 -3.02
CA LEU A 244 -23.42 -7.56 -1.84
C LEU A 244 -24.04 -6.99 -0.57
N PRO A 245 -24.29 -7.80 0.47
CA PRO A 245 -24.65 -7.29 1.78
C PRO A 245 -23.48 -6.52 2.38
N VAL A 246 -23.75 -5.28 2.82
CA VAL A 246 -22.76 -4.42 3.48
C VAL A 246 -23.30 -4.09 4.87
N GLU A 247 -22.57 -4.53 5.89
CA GLU A 247 -22.88 -4.26 7.31
C GLU A 247 -21.87 -3.28 7.88
N VAL A 248 -22.32 -2.27 8.64
CA VAL A 248 -21.45 -1.23 9.19
C VAL A 248 -21.52 -1.23 10.71
N PHE A 249 -20.38 -1.38 11.35
CA PHE A 249 -20.24 -1.26 12.80
C PHE A 249 -19.46 0.02 13.14
N THR A 250 -20.04 0.81 14.04
CA THR A 250 -19.37 1.99 14.58
C THR A 250 -18.83 1.67 15.97
N ILE A 251 -17.54 1.90 16.18
CA ILE A 251 -16.86 1.67 17.45
C ILE A 251 -16.56 3.03 18.09
N SER A 252 -16.95 3.16 19.36
CA SER A 252 -16.66 4.36 20.13
C SER A 252 -15.17 4.42 20.51
N THR A 253 -14.70 5.62 20.84
CA THR A 253 -13.35 5.82 21.40
C THR A 253 -13.13 5.15 22.76
N ARG A 254 -14.23 4.69 23.39
CA ARG A 254 -14.21 3.90 24.63
C ARG A 254 -14.22 2.39 24.38
N GLY A 255 -14.19 1.94 23.13
CA GLY A 255 -14.15 0.53 22.77
C GLY A 255 -15.51 -0.18 22.84
N CYS A 256 -16.62 0.53 22.67
CA CYS A 256 -17.96 -0.07 22.59
C CYS A 256 -18.49 0.00 21.16
N ILE A 257 -19.25 -1.00 20.74
CA ILE A 257 -20.03 -0.96 19.50
C ILE A 257 -21.29 -0.12 19.77
N LEU A 258 -21.58 0.85 18.89
CA LEU A 258 -22.71 1.78 18.95
C LEU A 258 -23.89 1.29 18.14
#